data_14c6c367eeafd0420ab64ad91f4379c2
#
_entry.id   14c6c367eeafd0420ab64ad91f4379c2
#
_cell.length_a   1.000
_cell.length_b   1.000
_cell.length_c   1.000
_cell.angle_alpha   90.00
_cell.angle_beta   90.00
_cell.angle_gamma   90.00
#
_symmetry.space_group_name_H-M   'P 1'
#
loop_
_entity.id
_entity.type
_entity.pdbx_description
1 polymer ?
#
loop_
_entity_poly.entity_id
_entity_poly.type
_entity_poly.pdbx_seq_one_letter_code
_entity_poly.pdbx_strand_id
1 'polypeptide(L)'
;GWFEEVSMQRKLVAVDWGTSSLRGALINSEGVVLEKRAFPQGILQVAHGQFQHVFEQRFGDWMGAGTLCLISGMAGSRQGWREAPYCPCPGGFEDIAQHLQWIEKDRIGIVPGLSTWNDDTPDVMRGEEIQIFGALAAQQIQTAQFVLPGTHSKWAQVLDGKISAFKTFMTGEFYALLSQHSILAKTCLPDAPLKKEVFIDGVMQSQKSGGLLHHAFSARSLALFEKLNPAQSSSYISGLLIGEEIKSAKADRYDDSTPLFILGNGQLTQRYGFAMEALGLSATALPDEVTWSGLWALAHHLFPQDFT
;
A
#
# COMPACT_ATOMS: atom_id res chain seq x y z
N GLY A 1 36.08 -12.72 -36.41
CA GLY A 1 34.66 -12.75 -36.25
C GLY A 1 34.26 -11.99 -35.02
N TRP A 2 33.68 -10.83 -35.17
CA TRP A 2 33.09 -10.06 -34.10
C TRP A 2 31.69 -10.68 -33.85
N PHE A 3 31.56 -11.49 -32.79
CA PHE A 3 30.25 -11.79 -32.25
C PHE A 3 29.87 -10.56 -31.40
N GLU A 4 29.04 -9.66 -31.93
CA GLU A 4 28.24 -8.80 -31.09
C GLU A 4 27.35 -9.75 -30.26
N GLU A 5 27.64 -9.87 -28.97
CA GLU A 5 26.66 -10.35 -28.02
C GLU A 5 25.47 -9.36 -28.10
N VAL A 6 24.47 -9.75 -28.89
CA VAL A 6 23.17 -9.11 -28.83
C VAL A 6 22.67 -9.42 -27.42
N SER A 7 22.84 -8.48 -26.51
CA SER A 7 22.22 -8.48 -25.18
C SER A 7 20.72 -8.71 -25.41
N MET A 8 20.25 -9.95 -25.13
CA MET A 8 18.81 -10.24 -25.18
C MET A 8 18.15 -9.41 -24.09
N GLN A 9 17.38 -8.39 -24.53
CA GLN A 9 16.60 -7.52 -23.63
C GLN A 9 15.62 -8.38 -22.84
N ARG A 10 15.88 -8.52 -21.54
CA ARG A 10 15.06 -9.31 -20.64
C ARG A 10 13.75 -8.57 -20.31
N LYS A 11 12.62 -9.27 -20.35
CA LYS A 11 11.33 -8.73 -19.93
C LYS A 11 11.04 -9.10 -18.47
N LEU A 12 10.24 -8.26 -17.83
CA LEU A 12 9.73 -8.48 -16.49
C LEU A 12 8.22 -8.67 -16.53
N VAL A 13 7.75 -9.74 -15.91
CA VAL A 13 6.35 -9.91 -15.52
C VAL A 13 6.23 -9.46 -14.07
N ALA A 14 5.66 -8.28 -13.86
CA ALA A 14 5.42 -7.72 -12.55
C ALA A 14 4.02 -8.07 -12.08
N VAL A 15 3.89 -8.72 -10.92
CA VAL A 15 2.61 -9.22 -10.41
C VAL A 15 2.35 -8.63 -9.02
N ASP A 16 1.15 -8.11 -8.85
CA ASP A 16 0.59 -7.72 -7.56
C ASP A 16 -0.58 -8.68 -7.25
N TRP A 17 -0.33 -9.62 -6.34
CA TRP A 17 -1.31 -10.64 -5.97
C TRP A 17 -1.82 -10.37 -4.57
N GLY A 18 -2.94 -9.67 -4.51
CA GLY A 18 -3.58 -9.28 -3.25
C GLY A 18 -4.56 -10.33 -2.74
N THR A 19 -5.29 -9.93 -1.70
CA THR A 19 -6.32 -10.77 -1.07
C THR A 19 -7.49 -11.05 -2.02
N SER A 20 -7.96 -10.03 -2.75
CA SER A 20 -9.16 -10.10 -3.59
C SER A 20 -8.88 -9.92 -5.08
N SER A 21 -7.70 -9.48 -5.47
CA SER A 21 -7.36 -9.17 -6.86
C SER A 21 -5.98 -9.69 -7.24
N LEU A 22 -5.84 -9.96 -8.53
CA LEU A 22 -4.59 -10.34 -9.18
C LEU A 22 -4.35 -9.36 -10.32
N ARG A 23 -3.25 -8.62 -10.27
CA ARG A 23 -2.86 -7.68 -11.32
C ARG A 23 -1.49 -8.03 -11.85
N GLY A 24 -1.27 -7.83 -13.14
CA GLY A 24 0.05 -8.04 -13.74
C GLY A 24 0.36 -7.01 -14.82
N ALA A 25 1.63 -6.75 -15.01
CA ALA A 25 2.15 -5.92 -16.08
C ALA A 25 3.35 -6.60 -16.75
N LEU A 26 3.36 -6.58 -18.06
CA LEU A 26 4.54 -6.96 -18.84
C LEU A 26 5.36 -5.71 -19.10
N ILE A 27 6.61 -5.72 -18.66
CA ILE A 27 7.50 -4.56 -18.67
C ILE A 27 8.78 -4.92 -19.44
N ASN A 28 9.23 -4.00 -20.31
CA ASN A 28 10.46 -4.22 -21.04
C ASN A 28 11.71 -3.94 -20.18
N SER A 29 12.89 -4.17 -20.72
CA SER A 29 14.15 -3.96 -20.00
C SER A 29 14.39 -2.51 -19.57
N GLU A 30 13.75 -1.55 -20.19
CA GLU A 30 13.88 -0.11 -19.90
C GLU A 30 12.82 0.39 -18.91
N GLY A 31 11.93 -0.49 -18.42
CA GLY A 31 10.89 -0.14 -17.46
C GLY A 31 9.57 0.34 -18.09
N VAL A 32 9.40 0.21 -19.40
CA VAL A 32 8.17 0.58 -20.08
C VAL A 32 7.13 -0.53 -19.96
N VAL A 33 5.94 -0.19 -19.47
CA VAL A 33 4.81 -1.11 -19.39
C VAL A 33 4.26 -1.35 -20.79
N LEU A 34 4.31 -2.60 -21.25
CA LEU A 34 3.83 -3.00 -22.59
C LEU A 34 2.38 -3.42 -22.56
N GLU A 35 1.94 -4.13 -21.52
CA GLU A 35 0.59 -4.65 -21.37
C GLU A 35 0.25 -4.79 -19.88
N LYS A 36 -1.03 -4.62 -19.53
CA LYS A 36 -1.55 -4.86 -18.18
C LYS A 36 -2.72 -5.82 -18.20
N ARG A 37 -2.87 -6.60 -17.14
CA ARG A 37 -4.01 -7.49 -16.90
C ARG A 37 -4.47 -7.36 -15.46
N ALA A 38 -5.77 -7.51 -15.24
CA ALA A 38 -6.38 -7.52 -13.93
C ALA A 38 -7.48 -8.56 -13.85
N PHE A 39 -7.53 -9.29 -12.72
CA PHE A 39 -8.50 -10.37 -12.50
C PHE A 39 -9.04 -10.30 -11.07
N PRO A 40 -10.33 -10.59 -10.85
CA PRO A 40 -10.89 -10.69 -9.50
C PRO A 40 -10.52 -12.05 -8.85
N GLN A 41 -9.23 -12.39 -8.86
CA GLN A 41 -8.70 -13.70 -8.45
C GLN A 41 -7.52 -13.53 -7.50
N GLY A 42 -7.81 -12.88 -6.36
CA GLY A 42 -6.85 -12.78 -5.27
C GLY A 42 -6.61 -14.13 -4.58
N ILE A 43 -5.76 -14.14 -3.55
CA ILE A 43 -5.39 -15.40 -2.90
C ILE A 43 -6.58 -16.13 -2.27
N LEU A 44 -7.63 -15.40 -1.85
CA LEU A 44 -8.84 -16.01 -1.30
C LEU A 44 -9.68 -16.77 -2.35
N GLN A 45 -9.52 -16.45 -3.63
CA GLN A 45 -10.23 -17.08 -4.75
C GLN A 45 -9.39 -18.17 -5.43
N VAL A 46 -8.26 -18.55 -4.85
CA VAL A 46 -7.41 -19.62 -5.37
C VAL A 46 -7.49 -20.82 -4.41
N ALA A 47 -7.85 -21.98 -4.96
CA ALA A 47 -7.90 -23.22 -4.19
C ALA A 47 -6.49 -23.63 -3.74
N HIS A 48 -6.42 -24.30 -2.60
CA HIS A 48 -5.15 -24.81 -2.06
C HIS A 48 -4.37 -25.63 -3.10
N GLY A 49 -3.10 -25.30 -3.28
CA GLY A 49 -2.22 -25.98 -4.24
C GLY A 49 -2.42 -25.58 -5.70
N GLN A 50 -3.28 -24.60 -6.01
CA GLN A 50 -3.60 -24.21 -7.39
C GLN A 50 -2.93 -22.88 -7.82
N PHE A 51 -2.05 -22.29 -7.02
CA PHE A 51 -1.41 -21.01 -7.36
C PHE A 51 -0.61 -21.07 -8.64
N GLN A 52 0.19 -22.12 -8.83
CA GLN A 52 0.98 -22.28 -10.04
C GLN A 52 0.09 -22.39 -11.28
N HIS A 53 -0.99 -23.16 -11.20
CA HIS A 53 -1.95 -23.31 -12.30
C HIS A 53 -2.60 -21.97 -12.66
N VAL A 54 -3.05 -21.21 -11.68
CA VAL A 54 -3.64 -19.88 -11.89
C VAL A 54 -2.62 -18.93 -12.51
N PHE A 55 -1.39 -18.92 -12.00
CA PHE A 55 -0.31 -18.11 -12.55
C PHE A 55 -0.06 -18.42 -14.03
N GLU A 56 0.07 -19.69 -14.38
CA GLU A 56 0.30 -20.14 -15.74
C GLU A 56 -0.88 -19.78 -16.65
N GLN A 57 -2.11 -19.94 -16.17
CA GLN A 57 -3.32 -19.60 -16.91
C GLN A 57 -3.41 -18.10 -17.20
N ARG A 58 -3.01 -17.24 -16.26
CA ARG A 58 -3.15 -15.78 -16.38
C ARG A 58 -1.96 -15.10 -17.03
N PHE A 59 -0.74 -15.60 -16.81
CA PHE A 59 0.50 -14.96 -17.23
C PHE A 59 1.49 -15.88 -17.95
N GLY A 60 1.17 -17.16 -18.10
CA GLY A 60 2.09 -18.14 -18.69
C GLY A 60 2.55 -17.76 -20.09
N ASP A 61 1.69 -17.15 -20.89
CA ASP A 61 2.01 -16.67 -22.25
C ASP A 61 3.03 -15.52 -22.25
N TRP A 62 3.15 -14.78 -21.15
CA TRP A 62 4.18 -13.75 -21.00
C TRP A 62 5.55 -14.32 -20.60
N MET A 63 5.56 -15.53 -20.03
CA MET A 63 6.77 -16.15 -19.50
C MET A 63 7.54 -16.89 -20.62
N GLY A 64 8.26 -16.12 -21.44
CA GLY A 64 9.20 -16.65 -22.40
C GLY A 64 10.54 -17.06 -21.78
N ALA A 65 11.45 -17.56 -22.61
CA ALA A 65 12.81 -17.86 -22.17
C ALA A 65 13.52 -16.59 -21.69
N GLY A 66 14.10 -16.66 -20.49
CA GLY A 66 14.80 -15.53 -19.87
C GLY A 66 13.91 -14.48 -19.23
N THR A 67 12.58 -14.57 -19.30
CA THR A 67 11.67 -13.64 -18.65
C THR A 67 11.73 -13.82 -17.13
N LEU A 68 11.90 -12.70 -16.41
CA LEU A 68 11.84 -12.65 -14.96
C LEU A 68 10.41 -12.36 -14.52
N CYS A 69 9.94 -13.01 -13.46
CA CYS A 69 8.71 -12.66 -12.78
C CYS A 69 8.98 -12.32 -11.32
N LEU A 70 8.47 -11.17 -10.86
CA LEU A 70 8.49 -10.78 -9.46
C LEU A 70 7.05 -10.55 -8.98
N ILE A 71 6.72 -11.19 -7.88
CA ILE A 71 5.36 -11.20 -7.32
C ILE A 71 5.37 -10.49 -5.97
N SER A 72 4.62 -9.41 -5.87
CA SER A 72 4.40 -8.63 -4.65
C SER A 72 3.04 -8.98 -4.03
N GLY A 73 2.90 -8.72 -2.74
CA GLY A 73 1.63 -8.80 -2.03
C GLY A 73 1.39 -10.15 -1.33
N MET A 74 0.13 -10.49 -1.17
CA MET A 74 -0.32 -11.58 -0.30
C MET A 74 0.01 -12.98 -0.80
N ALA A 75 0.50 -13.14 -2.03
CA ALA A 75 1.03 -14.43 -2.50
C ALA A 75 2.18 -14.95 -1.62
N GLY A 76 2.91 -14.06 -0.94
CA GLY A 76 3.96 -14.39 0.01
C GLY A 76 3.51 -14.60 1.44
N SER A 77 2.21 -14.50 1.73
CA SER A 77 1.66 -14.79 3.04
C SER A 77 1.55 -16.31 3.28
N ARG A 78 1.23 -16.69 4.52
CA ARG A 78 1.03 -18.11 4.87
C ARG A 78 -0.07 -18.79 4.05
N GLN A 79 -1.11 -18.04 3.68
CA GLN A 79 -2.21 -18.53 2.85
C GLN A 79 -1.96 -18.34 1.35
N GLY A 80 -0.84 -17.78 0.96
CA GLY A 80 -0.46 -17.53 -0.42
C GLY A 80 0.21 -18.70 -1.11
N TRP A 81 0.87 -18.42 -2.21
CA TRP A 81 1.56 -19.44 -3.01
C TRP A 81 2.71 -20.09 -2.24
N ARG A 82 3.57 -19.27 -1.65
CA ARG A 82 4.68 -19.71 -0.80
C ARG A 82 4.97 -18.61 0.23
N GLU A 83 5.05 -18.98 1.50
CA GLU A 83 5.39 -18.04 2.54
C GLU A 83 6.80 -17.48 2.32
N ALA A 84 6.87 -16.15 2.22
CA ALA A 84 8.10 -15.39 2.22
C ALA A 84 8.21 -14.68 3.57
N PRO A 85 9.07 -15.12 4.48
CA PRO A 85 9.25 -14.48 5.78
C PRO A 85 9.61 -13.00 5.62
N TYR A 86 9.07 -12.16 6.50
CA TYR A 86 9.32 -10.72 6.45
C TYR A 86 10.80 -10.38 6.54
N CYS A 87 11.24 -9.42 5.72
CA CYS A 87 12.56 -8.82 5.82
C CYS A 87 12.54 -7.77 6.95
N PRO A 88 13.42 -7.86 7.95
CA PRO A 88 13.46 -6.87 9.03
C PRO A 88 13.89 -5.49 8.55
N CYS A 89 13.27 -4.44 9.10
CA CYS A 89 13.74 -3.06 8.91
C CYS A 89 15.03 -2.80 9.72
N PRO A 90 15.93 -1.90 9.25
CA PRO A 90 15.81 -1.13 8.00
C PRO A 90 15.96 -2.04 6.77
N GLY A 91 15.08 -1.84 5.80
CA GLY A 91 15.00 -2.67 4.60
C GLY A 91 15.11 -1.86 3.31
N GLY A 92 16.12 -2.17 2.50
CA GLY A 92 16.31 -1.67 1.16
C GLY A 92 16.30 -2.82 0.15
N PHE A 93 16.62 -2.53 -1.12
CA PHE A 93 16.63 -3.55 -2.16
C PHE A 93 17.58 -4.70 -1.89
N GLU A 94 18.77 -4.42 -1.33
CA GLU A 94 19.74 -5.46 -1.01
C GLU A 94 19.18 -6.43 0.04
N ASP A 95 18.55 -5.92 1.06
CA ASP A 95 17.94 -6.72 2.13
C ASP A 95 16.78 -7.55 1.58
N ILE A 96 15.91 -6.95 0.77
CA ILE A 96 14.78 -7.65 0.12
C ILE A 96 15.28 -8.73 -0.83
N ALA A 97 16.33 -8.46 -1.61
CA ALA A 97 16.92 -9.43 -2.52
C ALA A 97 17.37 -10.70 -1.81
N GLN A 98 17.95 -10.57 -0.61
CA GLN A 98 18.40 -11.70 0.21
C GLN A 98 17.24 -12.53 0.79
N HIS A 99 16.03 -11.95 0.89
CA HIS A 99 14.85 -12.58 1.47
C HIS A 99 13.81 -13.02 0.44
N LEU A 100 14.09 -12.84 -0.86
CA LEU A 100 13.19 -13.32 -1.91
C LEU A 100 12.99 -14.84 -1.78
N GLN A 101 11.73 -15.26 -1.96
CA GLN A 101 11.41 -16.68 -2.06
C GLN A 101 11.25 -17.06 -3.54
N TRP A 102 12.22 -17.81 -4.04
CA TRP A 102 12.20 -18.25 -5.42
C TRP A 102 11.33 -19.50 -5.59
N ILE A 103 10.26 -19.36 -6.36
CA ILE A 103 9.47 -20.50 -6.85
C ILE A 103 10.32 -21.26 -7.86
N GLU A 104 10.98 -20.53 -8.75
CA GLU A 104 11.95 -21.00 -9.70
C GLU A 104 13.13 -20.02 -9.69
N LYS A 105 14.31 -20.51 -9.35
CA LYS A 105 15.52 -19.70 -9.14
C LYS A 105 15.78 -18.77 -10.32
N ASP A 106 15.97 -17.49 -10.01
CA ASP A 106 16.27 -16.41 -10.96
C ASP A 106 15.21 -16.22 -12.06
N ARG A 107 14.01 -16.81 -11.90
CA ARG A 107 12.93 -16.73 -12.86
C ARG A 107 11.59 -16.30 -12.28
N ILE A 108 11.16 -16.87 -11.17
CA ILE A 108 9.91 -16.51 -10.49
C ILE A 108 10.19 -16.33 -9.01
N GLY A 109 10.15 -15.10 -8.54
CA GLY A 109 10.43 -14.74 -7.14
C GLY A 109 9.26 -14.03 -6.47
N ILE A 110 9.06 -14.35 -5.20
CA ILE A 110 8.07 -13.71 -4.34
C ILE A 110 8.75 -12.74 -3.39
N VAL A 111 8.28 -11.51 -3.36
CA VAL A 111 8.80 -10.43 -2.51
C VAL A 111 8.35 -10.66 -1.05
N PRO A 112 9.25 -10.53 -0.07
CA PRO A 112 8.97 -10.95 1.31
C PRO A 112 8.06 -10.00 2.11
N GLY A 113 7.94 -8.72 1.76
CA GLY A 113 7.39 -7.73 2.68
C GLY A 113 8.41 -7.33 3.75
N LEU A 114 7.99 -6.51 4.71
CA LEU A 114 8.86 -6.00 5.77
C LEU A 114 8.24 -6.17 7.16
N SER A 115 9.11 -6.30 8.16
CA SER A 115 8.74 -6.21 9.57
C SER A 115 9.54 -5.12 10.26
N THR A 116 8.97 -4.56 11.32
CA THR A 116 9.65 -3.59 12.18
C THR A 116 9.18 -3.78 13.62
N TRP A 117 9.91 -3.19 14.56
CA TRP A 117 9.52 -3.17 15.95
C TRP A 117 9.32 -1.71 16.40
N ASN A 118 8.12 -1.41 16.90
CA ASN A 118 7.79 -0.15 17.55
C ASN A 118 7.86 -0.41 19.05
N ASP A 119 9.00 -0.12 19.65
CA ASP A 119 9.35 -0.54 21.01
C ASP A 119 9.24 -2.08 21.14
N ASP A 120 8.32 -2.57 21.94
CA ASP A 120 8.14 -4.02 22.17
C ASP A 120 7.09 -4.67 21.26
N THR A 121 6.52 -3.91 20.32
CA THR A 121 5.43 -4.38 19.46
C THR A 121 5.88 -4.47 18.02
N PRO A 122 5.78 -5.66 17.38
CA PRO A 122 6.09 -5.80 15.98
C PRO A 122 4.99 -5.25 15.10
N ASP A 123 5.37 -4.83 13.90
CA ASP A 123 4.46 -4.40 12.84
C ASP A 123 4.92 -4.99 11.51
N VAL A 124 4.01 -5.15 10.56
CA VAL A 124 4.29 -5.80 9.29
C VAL A 124 3.62 -5.08 8.13
N MET A 125 4.25 -5.13 6.95
CA MET A 125 3.65 -4.76 5.68
C MET A 125 3.99 -5.78 4.61
N ARG A 126 3.11 -5.93 3.62
CA ARG A 126 3.36 -6.81 2.47
C ARG A 126 2.67 -6.27 1.24
N GLY A 127 3.50 -5.78 0.31
CA GLY A 127 3.07 -5.10 -0.91
C GLY A 127 3.34 -3.60 -0.90
N GLU A 128 3.13 -2.93 0.22
CA GLU A 128 3.32 -1.49 0.37
C GLU A 128 4.78 -1.08 0.19
N GLU A 129 5.73 -1.91 0.60
CA GLU A 129 7.17 -1.66 0.43
C GLU A 129 7.53 -1.43 -1.04
N ILE A 130 6.95 -2.19 -1.93
CA ILE A 130 7.20 -2.05 -3.37
C ILE A 130 6.64 -0.73 -3.91
N GLN A 131 5.49 -0.29 -3.43
CA GLN A 131 4.95 1.02 -3.79
C GLN A 131 5.88 2.14 -3.32
N ILE A 132 6.40 2.04 -2.12
CA ILE A 132 7.35 3.01 -1.56
C ILE A 132 8.62 3.08 -2.43
N PHE A 133 9.22 1.96 -2.77
CA PHE A 133 10.41 1.94 -3.63
C PHE A 133 10.12 2.48 -5.01
N GLY A 134 8.95 2.21 -5.57
CA GLY A 134 8.52 2.78 -6.84
C GLY A 134 8.40 4.30 -6.78
N ALA A 135 7.84 4.82 -5.69
CA ALA A 135 7.72 6.26 -5.48
C ALA A 135 9.09 6.94 -5.32
N LEU A 136 10.01 6.33 -4.56
CA LEU A 136 11.39 6.83 -4.43
C LEU A 136 12.10 6.92 -5.78
N ALA A 137 11.96 5.87 -6.61
CA ALA A 137 12.55 5.85 -7.95
C ALA A 137 11.94 6.93 -8.85
N ALA A 138 10.61 7.05 -8.87
CA ALA A 138 9.91 8.04 -9.68
C ALA A 138 10.23 9.48 -9.28
N GLN A 139 10.40 9.75 -7.99
CA GLN A 139 10.73 11.07 -7.46
C GLN A 139 12.25 11.35 -7.42
N GLN A 140 13.07 10.34 -7.70
CA GLN A 140 14.54 10.44 -7.62
C GLN A 140 15.03 10.94 -6.26
N ILE A 141 14.46 10.41 -5.19
CA ILE A 141 14.80 10.75 -3.81
C ILE A 141 15.10 9.49 -3.00
N GLN A 142 15.84 9.67 -1.90
CA GLN A 142 16.29 8.57 -1.03
C GLN A 142 15.74 8.70 0.40
N THR A 143 15.21 9.86 0.75
CA THR A 143 14.68 10.13 2.09
C THR A 143 13.34 10.82 1.97
N ALA A 144 12.33 10.22 2.58
CA ALA A 144 10.93 10.69 2.53
C ALA A 144 10.09 10.01 3.61
N GLN A 145 8.89 10.55 3.80
CA GLN A 145 7.82 9.95 4.58
C GLN A 145 6.67 9.60 3.68
N PHE A 146 5.99 8.50 3.97
CA PHE A 146 4.86 8.01 3.18
C PHE A 146 3.68 7.67 4.06
N VAL A 147 2.49 8.00 3.59
CA VAL A 147 1.24 7.40 4.06
C VAL A 147 0.61 6.63 2.92
N LEU A 148 0.23 5.39 3.20
CA LEU A 148 -0.45 4.50 2.26
C LEU A 148 -1.84 4.18 2.83
N PRO A 149 -2.85 5.00 2.49
CA PRO A 149 -4.21 4.78 2.97
C PRO A 149 -4.78 3.45 2.50
N GLY A 150 -5.57 2.81 3.34
CA GLY A 150 -6.21 1.54 3.00
C GLY A 150 -7.03 1.00 4.17
N THR A 151 -7.43 -0.25 4.05
CA THR A 151 -8.07 -0.99 5.15
C THR A 151 -7.17 -0.96 6.38
N HIS A 152 -5.87 -1.16 6.17
CA HIS A 152 -4.81 -1.01 7.16
C HIS A 152 -3.79 0.01 6.61
N SER A 153 -3.93 1.25 7.01
CA SER A 153 -3.06 2.34 6.56
C SER A 153 -1.64 2.19 7.11
N LYS A 154 -0.64 2.55 6.30
CA LYS A 154 0.77 2.51 6.72
C LYS A 154 1.34 3.93 6.74
N TRP A 155 2.08 4.25 7.78
CA TRP A 155 2.96 5.41 7.84
C TRP A 155 4.39 4.91 7.91
N ALA A 156 5.21 5.29 6.93
CA ALA A 156 6.57 4.79 6.80
C ALA A 156 7.58 5.92 6.70
N GLN A 157 8.75 5.74 7.33
CA GLN A 157 9.91 6.59 7.16
C GLN A 157 10.94 5.89 6.29
N VAL A 158 11.49 6.61 5.33
CA VAL A 158 12.58 6.16 4.49
C VAL A 158 13.78 7.05 4.69
N LEU A 159 14.92 6.44 4.97
CA LEU A 159 16.20 7.11 5.16
C LEU A 159 17.25 6.44 4.29
N ASP A 160 17.90 7.21 3.43
CA ASP A 160 18.99 6.73 2.56
C ASP A 160 18.61 5.46 1.77
N GLY A 161 17.40 5.45 1.19
CA GLY A 161 16.91 4.37 0.35
C GLY A 161 16.40 3.14 1.10
N LYS A 162 16.34 3.18 2.44
CA LYS A 162 15.84 2.08 3.26
C LYS A 162 14.61 2.51 4.06
N ILE A 163 13.60 1.65 4.09
CA ILE A 163 12.47 1.83 5.00
C ILE A 163 12.97 1.54 6.41
N SER A 164 13.07 2.59 7.23
CA SER A 164 13.66 2.51 8.56
C SER A 164 12.67 2.05 9.62
N ALA A 165 11.42 2.49 9.50
CA ALA A 165 10.35 2.14 10.42
C ALA A 165 8.99 2.44 9.80
N PHE A 166 7.94 1.81 10.30
CA PHE A 166 6.57 2.10 9.92
C PHE A 166 5.58 1.74 11.03
N LYS A 167 4.38 2.27 10.92
CA LYS A 167 3.28 2.00 11.85
C LYS A 167 1.99 1.79 11.08
N THR A 168 1.21 0.78 11.46
CA THR A 168 -0.06 0.42 10.84
C THR A 168 -1.24 0.95 11.66
N PHE A 169 -2.24 1.48 10.97
CA PHE A 169 -3.51 1.94 11.54
C PHE A 169 -4.67 1.22 10.85
N MET A 170 -5.57 0.64 11.62
CA MET A 170 -6.73 -0.10 11.09
C MET A 170 -7.86 0.82 10.63
N THR A 171 -7.57 1.96 10.08
CA THR A 171 -8.49 3.06 9.83
C THR A 171 -9.64 2.66 8.91
N GLY A 172 -9.35 2.06 7.76
CA GLY A 172 -10.39 1.65 6.82
C GLY A 172 -11.27 0.52 7.37
N GLU A 173 -10.69 -0.42 8.09
CA GLU A 173 -11.44 -1.49 8.73
C GLU A 173 -12.33 -0.96 9.85
N PHE A 174 -11.82 -0.06 10.70
CA PHE A 174 -12.64 0.60 11.73
C PHE A 174 -13.80 1.39 11.13
N TYR A 175 -13.58 2.09 10.03
CA TYR A 175 -14.67 2.78 9.32
C TYR A 175 -15.78 1.79 8.92
N ALA A 176 -15.42 0.67 8.30
CA ALA A 176 -16.38 -0.33 7.89
C ALA A 176 -17.14 -0.92 9.10
N LEU A 177 -16.44 -1.24 10.18
CA LEU A 177 -17.03 -1.78 11.39
C LEU A 177 -17.97 -0.78 12.07
N LEU A 178 -17.56 0.48 12.22
CA LEU A 178 -18.37 1.50 12.85
C LEU A 178 -19.59 1.87 12.03
N SER A 179 -19.45 2.03 10.72
CA SER A 179 -20.53 2.45 9.84
C SER A 179 -21.56 1.36 9.56
N GLN A 180 -21.19 0.07 9.71
CA GLN A 180 -22.03 -1.07 9.35
C GLN A 180 -22.45 -1.95 10.54
N HIS A 181 -21.64 -2.02 11.60
CA HIS A 181 -21.82 -3.01 12.68
C HIS A 181 -21.88 -2.42 14.10
N SER A 182 -21.75 -1.11 14.25
CA SER A 182 -21.88 -0.43 15.55
C SER A 182 -23.22 0.24 15.72
N ILE A 183 -23.43 0.85 16.89
CA ILE A 183 -24.60 1.71 17.14
C ILE A 183 -24.68 2.88 16.13
N LEU A 184 -23.54 3.30 15.57
CA LEU A 184 -23.47 4.39 14.59
C LEU A 184 -24.14 4.00 13.26
N ALA A 185 -24.21 2.71 12.95
CA ALA A 185 -24.85 2.20 11.73
C ALA A 185 -26.34 2.59 11.64
N LYS A 186 -27.00 2.75 12.77
CA LYS A 186 -28.44 3.11 12.83
C LYS A 186 -28.74 4.50 12.26
N THR A 187 -27.77 5.40 12.25
CA THR A 187 -27.90 6.78 11.80
C THR A 187 -26.86 7.16 10.75
N CYS A 188 -26.27 6.17 10.10
CA CYS A 188 -25.25 6.35 9.08
C CYS A 188 -25.70 5.68 7.77
N LEU A 189 -25.44 6.34 6.66
CA LEU A 189 -25.56 5.76 5.32
C LEU A 189 -24.12 5.46 4.83
N PRO A 190 -23.65 4.19 4.91
CA PRO A 190 -22.33 3.83 4.41
C PRO A 190 -22.21 4.13 2.92
N ASP A 191 -21.01 4.44 2.46
CA ASP A 191 -20.68 4.69 1.06
C ASP A 191 -21.43 5.87 0.42
N ALA A 192 -22.02 6.75 1.23
CA ALA A 192 -22.57 8.01 0.73
C ALA A 192 -21.45 8.89 0.15
N PRO A 193 -21.75 9.72 -0.87
CA PRO A 193 -20.77 10.67 -1.40
C PRO A 193 -20.17 11.56 -0.31
N LEU A 194 -18.89 11.87 -0.44
CA LEU A 194 -18.16 12.68 0.54
C LEU A 194 -18.79 14.08 0.66
N LYS A 195 -19.11 14.47 1.88
CA LYS A 195 -19.46 15.84 2.27
C LYS A 195 -18.21 16.46 2.91
N LYS A 196 -17.44 17.19 2.12
CA LYS A 196 -16.11 17.69 2.51
C LYS A 196 -16.13 18.49 3.81
N GLU A 197 -17.06 19.42 3.97
CA GLU A 197 -17.15 20.26 5.17
C GLU A 197 -17.41 19.44 6.44
N VAL A 198 -18.33 18.49 6.35
CA VAL A 198 -18.66 17.58 7.46
C VAL A 198 -17.51 16.63 7.77
N PHE A 199 -16.82 16.16 6.75
CA PHE A 199 -15.57 15.37 6.90
C PHE A 199 -14.53 16.17 7.68
N ILE A 200 -14.30 17.43 7.33
CA ILE A 200 -13.36 18.31 8.03
C ILE A 200 -13.80 18.56 9.48
N ASP A 201 -15.10 18.71 9.73
CA ASP A 201 -15.62 18.81 11.10
C ASP A 201 -15.21 17.59 11.94
N GLY A 202 -15.31 16.39 11.37
CA GLY A 202 -14.84 15.17 12.01
C GLY A 202 -13.32 15.17 12.26
N VAL A 203 -12.55 15.59 11.28
CA VAL A 203 -11.08 15.74 11.42
C VAL A 203 -10.74 16.68 12.58
N MET A 204 -11.41 17.83 12.66
CA MET A 204 -11.14 18.81 13.71
C MET A 204 -11.61 18.31 15.08
N GLN A 205 -12.73 17.60 15.15
CA GLN A 205 -13.21 16.99 16.39
C GLN A 205 -12.21 15.97 16.94
N SER A 206 -11.57 15.19 16.08
CA SER A 206 -10.57 14.19 16.49
C SER A 206 -9.35 14.80 17.19
N GLN A 207 -9.08 16.08 16.95
CA GLN A 207 -7.93 16.78 17.54
C GLN A 207 -8.19 17.24 18.98
N LYS A 208 -9.43 17.25 19.41
CA LYS A 208 -9.80 17.64 20.78
C LYS A 208 -9.46 16.54 21.77
N SER A 209 -9.39 16.89 23.06
CA SER A 209 -9.21 15.89 24.10
C SER A 209 -10.38 14.91 24.16
N GLY A 210 -10.14 13.68 24.60
CA GLY A 210 -11.16 12.64 24.77
C GLY A 210 -10.84 11.33 24.10
N GLY A 211 -10.07 11.35 23.02
CA GLY A 211 -9.67 10.16 22.28
C GLY A 211 -10.77 9.60 21.39
N LEU A 212 -10.42 8.62 20.58
CA LEU A 212 -11.28 8.05 19.56
C LEU A 212 -12.57 7.44 20.14
N LEU A 213 -12.48 6.72 21.26
CA LEU A 213 -13.65 6.06 21.85
C LEU A 213 -14.74 7.08 22.25
N HIS A 214 -14.33 8.22 22.78
CA HIS A 214 -15.25 9.30 23.12
C HIS A 214 -15.77 10.01 21.85
N HIS A 215 -14.86 10.40 20.96
CA HIS A 215 -15.24 11.14 19.75
C HIS A 215 -16.14 10.34 18.81
N ALA A 216 -15.95 9.01 18.73
CA ALA A 216 -16.82 8.16 17.92
C ALA A 216 -18.30 8.29 18.31
N PHE A 217 -18.60 8.37 19.60
CA PHE A 217 -19.97 8.53 20.07
C PHE A 217 -20.59 9.88 19.65
N SER A 218 -19.79 10.90 19.38
CA SER A 218 -20.30 12.19 18.91
C SER A 218 -21.06 12.09 17.58
N ALA A 219 -20.73 11.12 16.74
CA ALA A 219 -21.50 10.84 15.52
C ALA A 219 -22.94 10.42 15.87
N ARG A 220 -23.11 9.66 16.93
CA ARG A 220 -24.44 9.24 17.41
C ARG A 220 -25.22 10.42 18.04
N SER A 221 -24.57 11.15 18.96
CA SER A 221 -25.24 12.27 19.66
C SER A 221 -25.59 13.41 18.71
N LEU A 222 -24.72 13.74 17.74
CA LEU A 222 -25.03 14.74 16.72
C LEU A 222 -26.23 14.33 15.85
N ALA A 223 -26.31 13.03 15.49
CA ALA A 223 -27.46 12.52 14.74
C ALA A 223 -28.74 12.57 15.56
N LEU A 224 -28.72 12.23 16.85
CA LEU A 224 -29.87 12.30 17.74
C LEU A 224 -30.39 13.72 17.92
N PHE A 225 -29.53 14.72 17.89
CA PHE A 225 -29.90 16.14 17.97
C PHE A 225 -30.10 16.78 16.59
N GLU A 226 -30.22 15.95 15.55
CA GLU A 226 -30.52 16.37 14.17
C GLU A 226 -29.46 17.32 13.56
N LYS A 227 -28.23 17.24 14.04
CA LYS A 227 -27.09 18.01 13.51
C LYS A 227 -26.38 17.30 12.35
N LEU A 228 -26.58 16.00 12.22
CA LEU A 228 -26.07 15.17 11.10
C LEU A 228 -27.22 14.32 10.56
N ASN A 229 -27.41 14.34 9.24
CA ASN A 229 -28.23 13.35 8.56
C ASN A 229 -27.41 12.09 8.27
N PRO A 230 -28.01 10.95 7.84
CA PRO A 230 -27.26 9.72 7.62
C PRO A 230 -26.10 9.82 6.61
N ALA A 231 -26.28 10.59 5.53
CA ALA A 231 -25.21 10.80 4.53
C ALA A 231 -24.05 11.64 5.08
N GLN A 232 -24.36 12.65 5.92
CA GLN A 232 -23.36 13.45 6.60
C GLN A 232 -22.59 12.64 7.67
N SER A 233 -23.28 11.75 8.37
CA SER A 233 -22.66 10.92 9.41
C SER A 233 -21.51 10.07 8.87
N SER A 234 -21.64 9.50 7.68
CA SER A 234 -20.57 8.72 7.07
C SER A 234 -19.30 9.56 6.84
N SER A 235 -19.44 10.78 6.35
CA SER A 235 -18.32 11.70 6.16
C SER A 235 -17.70 12.12 7.49
N TYR A 236 -18.51 12.39 8.50
CA TYR A 236 -18.06 12.76 9.83
C TYR A 236 -17.25 11.64 10.49
N ILE A 237 -17.75 10.40 10.44
CA ILE A 237 -17.04 9.22 10.97
C ILE A 237 -15.69 9.03 10.25
N SER A 238 -15.68 9.15 8.93
CA SER A 238 -14.44 9.09 8.13
C SER A 238 -13.44 10.15 8.58
N GLY A 239 -13.91 11.38 8.81
CA GLY A 239 -13.09 12.48 9.30
C GLY A 239 -12.50 12.22 10.69
N LEU A 240 -13.31 11.67 11.61
CA LEU A 240 -12.86 11.31 12.96
C LEU A 240 -11.70 10.30 12.90
N LEU A 241 -11.85 9.26 12.07
CA LEU A 241 -10.87 8.17 11.99
C LEU A 241 -9.57 8.61 11.30
N ILE A 242 -9.69 9.28 10.16
CA ILE A 242 -8.51 9.78 9.44
C ILE A 242 -7.80 10.87 10.25
N GLY A 243 -8.54 11.74 10.91
CA GLY A 243 -7.98 12.75 11.79
C GLY A 243 -7.23 12.16 12.98
N GLU A 244 -7.76 11.11 13.60
CA GLU A 244 -7.09 10.38 14.68
C GLU A 244 -5.80 9.71 14.19
N GLU A 245 -5.82 9.07 13.04
CA GLU A 245 -4.64 8.45 12.43
C GLU A 245 -3.53 9.49 12.23
N ILE A 246 -3.85 10.62 11.60
CA ILE A 246 -2.87 11.69 11.33
C ILE A 246 -2.32 12.27 12.63
N LYS A 247 -3.18 12.52 13.63
CA LYS A 247 -2.77 13.01 14.95
C LYS A 247 -1.77 12.04 15.60
N SER A 248 -2.07 10.76 15.60
CA SER A 248 -1.23 9.73 16.21
C SER A 248 0.09 9.54 15.45
N ALA A 249 0.03 9.54 14.12
CA ALA A 249 1.23 9.44 13.28
C ALA A 249 2.15 10.66 13.43
N LYS A 250 1.56 11.87 13.51
CA LYS A 250 2.30 13.10 13.69
C LYS A 250 3.00 13.17 15.07
N ALA A 251 2.41 12.61 16.11
CA ALA A 251 2.98 12.56 17.45
C ALA A 251 4.17 11.60 17.55
N ASP A 252 4.35 10.70 16.60
CA ASP A 252 5.46 9.74 16.57
C ASP A 252 6.66 10.34 15.79
N ARG A 253 7.22 9.66 14.84
CA ARG A 253 8.48 9.98 14.15
C ARG A 253 8.36 11.00 13.00
N TYR A 254 7.35 11.84 13.04
CA TYR A 254 7.11 12.82 11.97
C TYR A 254 8.16 13.93 11.98
N ASP A 255 8.65 14.28 10.78
CA ASP A 255 9.63 15.33 10.57
C ASP A 255 9.09 16.32 9.50
N ASP A 256 8.86 17.58 9.91
CA ASP A 256 8.35 18.65 9.03
C ASP A 256 9.30 18.98 7.87
N SER A 257 10.60 18.71 8.01
CA SER A 257 11.59 19.01 6.98
C SER A 257 11.71 17.92 5.90
N THR A 258 11.14 16.73 6.15
CA THR A 258 11.18 15.62 5.21
C THR A 258 9.92 15.57 4.38
N PRO A 259 10.01 15.42 3.03
CA PRO A 259 8.82 15.34 2.19
C PRO A 259 7.88 14.21 2.61
N LEU A 260 6.57 14.49 2.59
CA LEU A 260 5.52 13.53 2.88
C LEU A 260 4.71 13.27 1.60
N PHE A 261 4.58 12.00 1.24
CA PHE A 261 3.79 11.55 0.08
C PHE A 261 2.60 10.69 0.51
N ILE A 262 1.51 10.83 -0.23
CA ILE A 262 0.33 9.98 -0.09
C ILE A 262 0.30 9.04 -1.29
N LEU A 263 0.33 7.74 -1.04
CA LEU A 263 0.26 6.70 -2.07
C LEU A 263 -1.08 5.99 -1.98
N GLY A 264 -1.83 5.88 -3.09
CA GLY A 264 -3.07 5.13 -3.11
C GLY A 264 -4.02 5.57 -4.21
N ASN A 265 -5.26 5.05 -4.17
CA ASN A 265 -6.28 5.39 -5.15
C ASN A 265 -6.90 6.78 -4.92
N GLY A 266 -7.53 7.33 -5.98
CA GLY A 266 -7.95 8.72 -6.04
C GLY A 266 -8.86 9.22 -4.92
N GLN A 267 -9.91 8.48 -4.57
CA GLN A 267 -10.90 8.93 -3.57
C GLN A 267 -10.33 8.96 -2.15
N LEU A 268 -9.65 7.90 -1.76
CA LEU A 268 -9.08 7.80 -0.42
C LEU A 268 -7.90 8.75 -0.25
N THR A 269 -7.05 8.86 -1.26
CA THR A 269 -5.95 9.82 -1.31
C THR A 269 -6.46 11.26 -1.17
N GLN A 270 -7.59 11.58 -1.83
CA GLN A 270 -8.21 12.90 -1.74
C GLN A 270 -8.67 13.21 -0.30
N ARG A 271 -9.27 12.25 0.40
CA ARG A 271 -9.69 12.44 1.81
C ARG A 271 -8.51 12.75 2.72
N TYR A 272 -7.41 12.01 2.57
CA TYR A 272 -6.19 12.27 3.32
C TYR A 272 -5.61 13.65 2.98
N GLY A 273 -5.63 14.04 1.72
CA GLY A 273 -5.21 15.38 1.29
C GLY A 273 -6.01 16.49 1.96
N PHE A 274 -7.33 16.38 2.00
CA PHE A 274 -8.20 17.34 2.69
C PHE A 274 -7.93 17.41 4.20
N ALA A 275 -7.75 16.26 4.83
CA ALA A 275 -7.46 16.19 6.25
C ALA A 275 -6.11 16.81 6.60
N MET A 276 -5.08 16.52 5.82
CA MET A 276 -3.74 17.09 6.01
C MET A 276 -3.73 18.59 5.79
N GLU A 277 -4.40 19.09 4.75
CA GLU A 277 -4.55 20.53 4.53
C GLU A 277 -5.23 21.22 5.71
N ALA A 278 -6.33 20.66 6.23
CA ALA A 278 -7.04 21.18 7.39
C ALA A 278 -6.17 21.20 8.66
N LEU A 279 -5.22 20.28 8.78
CA LEU A 279 -4.31 20.17 9.91
C LEU A 279 -2.96 20.88 9.69
N GLY A 280 -2.79 21.59 8.58
CA GLY A 280 -1.60 22.36 8.28
C GLY A 280 -0.38 21.52 7.85
N LEU A 281 -0.60 20.32 7.34
CA LEU A 281 0.47 19.45 6.83
C LEU A 281 0.59 19.58 5.32
N SER A 282 1.83 19.67 4.82
CA SER A 282 2.13 19.60 3.40
C SER A 282 2.37 18.15 2.98
N ALA A 283 1.58 17.66 2.02
CA ALA A 283 1.74 16.33 1.46
C ALA A 283 1.47 16.35 -0.04
N THR A 284 2.17 15.49 -0.78
CA THR A 284 2.00 15.34 -2.23
C THR A 284 1.40 13.98 -2.52
N ALA A 285 0.27 13.94 -3.23
CA ALA A 285 -0.35 12.71 -3.67
C ALA A 285 0.37 12.16 -4.91
N LEU A 286 0.66 10.86 -4.89
CA LEU A 286 1.24 10.14 -6.02
C LEU A 286 0.29 9.03 -6.47
N PRO A 287 0.27 8.69 -7.77
CA PRO A 287 -0.58 7.60 -8.25
C PRO A 287 -0.09 6.23 -7.78
N ASP A 288 -1.00 5.24 -7.71
CA ASP A 288 -0.70 3.87 -7.27
C ASP A 288 0.02 3.00 -8.33
N GLU A 289 0.23 3.51 -9.54
CA GLU A 289 1.01 2.85 -10.59
C GLU A 289 2.50 2.66 -10.24
N VAL A 290 2.95 3.23 -9.14
CA VAL A 290 4.29 3.05 -8.59
C VAL A 290 4.65 1.59 -8.25
N THR A 291 3.68 0.69 -8.15
CA THR A 291 3.94 -0.75 -7.98
C THR A 291 4.79 -1.32 -9.11
N TRP A 292 4.48 -0.96 -10.35
CA TRP A 292 5.23 -1.45 -11.52
C TRP A 292 6.65 -0.89 -11.54
N SER A 293 6.80 0.38 -11.23
CA SER A 293 8.12 1.02 -11.10
C SER A 293 8.94 0.40 -9.97
N GLY A 294 8.30 0.04 -8.86
CA GLY A 294 8.95 -0.61 -7.73
C GLY A 294 9.47 -2.00 -8.05
N LEU A 295 8.68 -2.82 -8.72
CA LEU A 295 9.09 -4.16 -9.14
C LEU A 295 10.17 -4.10 -10.22
N TRP A 296 10.09 -3.16 -11.15
CA TRP A 296 11.15 -2.97 -12.13
C TRP A 296 12.47 -2.51 -11.46
N ALA A 297 12.41 -1.60 -10.50
CA ALA A 297 13.58 -1.15 -9.76
C ALA A 297 14.25 -2.31 -8.99
N LEU A 298 13.45 -3.21 -8.42
CA LEU A 298 13.97 -4.43 -7.79
C LEU A 298 14.62 -5.36 -8.84
N ALA A 299 14.01 -5.53 -10.01
CA ALA A 299 14.59 -6.32 -11.10
C ALA A 299 15.92 -5.73 -11.56
N HIS A 300 16.02 -4.42 -11.71
CA HIS A 300 17.26 -3.71 -12.03
C HIS A 300 18.33 -3.96 -10.96
N HIS A 301 17.97 -3.92 -9.68
CA HIS A 301 18.90 -4.23 -8.59
C HIS A 301 19.42 -5.67 -8.65
N LEU A 302 18.52 -6.63 -8.92
CA LEU A 302 18.88 -8.06 -8.99
C LEU A 302 19.73 -8.40 -10.22
N PHE A 303 19.39 -7.82 -11.37
CA PHE A 303 19.98 -8.12 -12.66
C PHE A 303 20.26 -6.81 -13.42
N PRO A 304 21.26 -6.00 -12.97
CA PRO A 304 21.45 -4.65 -13.51
C PRO A 304 21.87 -4.61 -14.97
N GLN A 305 22.43 -5.71 -15.51
CA GLN A 305 22.79 -5.80 -16.92
C GLN A 305 21.61 -6.15 -17.83
N ASP A 306 20.57 -6.78 -17.28
CA ASP A 306 19.38 -7.21 -18.02
C ASP A 306 18.29 -6.15 -18.06
N PHE A 307 18.25 -5.25 -17.05
CA PHE A 307 17.24 -4.20 -16.87
C PHE A 307 17.97 -2.85 -16.77
N THR A 308 18.00 -2.13 -17.87
CA THR A 308 18.74 -0.86 -17.98
C THR A 308 17.88 0.23 -18.62
#